data_576047b90f6e66f5787e4fa6f47f857d
#
_entry.id   576047b90f6e66f5787e4fa6f47f857d
#
_cell.length_a   1.000
_cell.length_b   1.000
_cell.length_c   1.000
_cell.angle_alpha   90.00
_cell.angle_beta   90.00
_cell.angle_gamma   90.00
#
_symmetry.space_group_name_H-M   'P 1'
#
loop_
_entity.id
_entity.type
_entity.pdbx_description
1 polymer ?
#
loop_
_entity_poly.entity_id
_entity_poly.type
_entity_poly.pdbx_seq_one_letter_code
_entity_poly.pdbx_strand_id
1 'polypeptide(L)'
;DPVYSPTRLLTEKFLKEFNIKTTFYNPHDLKTLEKSINKKTKLIFVENPGSNSFDFQDLGKILSIAKKRKILTAIDNTWGTPYFLKPIKLGFDMSIVSATKYYSGHSDVMGGSLAVNKKVFQKVKAADRISGLRLGPDDAYLITRGLRTLDVRLDRHRENAKKVAEFLSKYKNIKLLYPYKKNSYNFRMWKKYYSGASGLMGLKIKCKNINSIRKFVNSLKLFGYGYSWGGFESLALHQEYRETGKRQYLNLSKDEHLVRLHIGLEDPNDLILDLKNALRFIK
;
A
#
# COMPACT_ATOMS: atom_id res chain seq x y z
N ASP A 1 -4.67 -8.58 -7.99
CA ASP A 1 -4.56 -9.50 -6.83
C ASP A 1 -3.94 -8.86 -5.57
N PRO A 2 -2.95 -7.99 -5.66
CA PRO A 2 -2.30 -7.45 -4.47
C PRO A 2 -3.10 -6.33 -3.79
N VAL A 3 -4.36 -6.61 -3.46
CA VAL A 3 -5.22 -5.66 -2.74
C VAL A 3 -5.20 -5.93 -1.23
N TYR A 4 -5.52 -4.90 -0.46
CA TYR A 4 -5.70 -4.97 0.99
C TYR A 4 -6.66 -6.10 1.39
N SER A 5 -6.34 -6.87 2.43
CA SER A 5 -7.12 -8.07 2.80
C SER A 5 -8.61 -7.79 3.04
N PRO A 6 -9.02 -6.72 3.74
CA PRO A 6 -10.44 -6.36 3.84
C PRO A 6 -11.10 -6.01 2.51
N THR A 7 -10.38 -5.38 1.57
CA THR A 7 -10.91 -5.14 0.21
C THR A 7 -11.17 -6.46 -0.50
N ARG A 8 -10.28 -7.46 -0.35
CA ARG A 8 -10.50 -8.81 -0.87
C ARG A 8 -11.73 -9.46 -0.24
N LEU A 9 -11.86 -9.41 1.09
CA LEU A 9 -13.03 -9.94 1.79
C LEU A 9 -14.33 -9.27 1.36
N LEU A 10 -14.32 -7.94 1.20
CA LEU A 10 -15.44 -7.18 0.67
C LEU A 10 -15.87 -7.74 -0.69
N THR A 11 -14.91 -7.93 -1.60
CA THR A 11 -15.22 -8.35 -2.98
C THR A 11 -15.55 -9.82 -3.11
N GLU A 12 -14.94 -10.71 -2.35
CA GLU A 12 -15.15 -12.16 -2.43
C GLU A 12 -16.37 -12.65 -1.63
N LYS A 13 -16.73 -11.94 -0.56
CA LYS A 13 -17.84 -12.31 0.32
C LYS A 13 -19.03 -11.38 0.19
N PHE A 14 -18.87 -10.13 0.66
CA PHE A 14 -19.99 -9.20 0.77
C PHE A 14 -20.60 -8.83 -0.59
N LEU A 15 -19.80 -8.42 -1.57
CA LEU A 15 -20.32 -8.07 -2.89
C LEU A 15 -20.91 -9.26 -3.65
N LYS A 16 -20.49 -10.48 -3.32
CA LYS A 16 -21.04 -11.71 -3.89
C LYS A 16 -22.54 -11.88 -3.55
N GLU A 17 -22.96 -11.48 -2.35
CA GLU A 17 -24.37 -11.52 -1.92
C GLU A 17 -25.26 -10.62 -2.79
N PHE A 18 -24.67 -9.59 -3.40
CA PHE A 18 -25.34 -8.71 -4.37
C PHE A 18 -25.13 -9.13 -5.83
N ASN A 19 -24.73 -10.38 -6.08
CA ASN A 19 -24.44 -10.91 -7.42
C ASN A 19 -23.34 -10.15 -8.19
N ILE A 20 -22.45 -9.46 -7.47
CA ILE A 20 -21.29 -8.78 -8.04
C ILE A 20 -20.10 -9.76 -8.04
N LYS A 21 -19.67 -10.17 -9.23
CA LYS A 21 -18.52 -11.06 -9.40
C LYS A 21 -17.23 -10.26 -9.49
N THR A 22 -16.22 -10.71 -8.78
CA THR A 22 -14.87 -10.15 -8.80
C THR A 22 -13.89 -11.15 -9.40
N THR A 23 -13.02 -10.68 -10.28
CA THR A 23 -11.93 -11.46 -10.86
C THR A 23 -10.62 -10.75 -10.58
N PHE A 24 -9.63 -11.50 -10.10
CA PHE A 24 -8.28 -10.97 -9.84
C PHE A 24 -7.38 -11.23 -11.03
N TYR A 25 -6.57 -10.24 -11.38
CA TYR A 25 -5.58 -10.33 -12.46
C TYR A 25 -4.15 -10.26 -11.91
N ASN A 26 -3.19 -10.70 -12.71
CA ASN A 26 -1.77 -10.64 -12.37
C ASN A 26 -1.24 -9.20 -12.58
N PRO A 27 -0.72 -8.53 -11.52
CA PRO A 27 -0.18 -7.18 -11.63
C PRO A 27 1.04 -7.06 -12.55
N HIS A 28 1.75 -8.18 -12.77
CA HIS A 28 2.93 -8.24 -13.63
C HIS A 28 2.62 -8.58 -15.10
N ASP A 29 1.40 -9.07 -15.37
CA ASP A 29 0.94 -9.41 -16.72
C ASP A 29 -0.47 -8.87 -17.00
N LEU A 30 -0.52 -7.68 -17.61
CA LEU A 30 -1.78 -7.03 -17.95
C LEU A 30 -2.60 -7.75 -19.05
N LYS A 31 -2.04 -8.76 -19.75
CA LYS A 31 -2.84 -9.63 -20.63
C LYS A 31 -3.87 -10.40 -19.82
N THR A 32 -3.57 -10.73 -18.55
CA THR A 32 -4.55 -11.36 -17.65
C THR A 32 -5.70 -10.43 -17.30
N LEU A 33 -5.45 -9.11 -17.16
CA LEU A 33 -6.49 -8.10 -17.01
C LEU A 33 -7.38 -8.07 -18.28
N GLU A 34 -6.78 -7.97 -19.46
CA GLU A 34 -7.55 -7.93 -20.72
C GLU A 34 -8.44 -9.15 -20.91
N LYS A 35 -7.92 -10.36 -20.60
CA LYS A 35 -8.67 -11.62 -20.66
C LYS A 35 -9.81 -11.69 -19.62
N SER A 36 -9.67 -11.01 -18.49
CA SER A 36 -10.69 -10.98 -17.42
C SER A 36 -11.86 -10.07 -17.74
N ILE A 37 -11.70 -9.14 -18.70
CA ILE A 37 -12.72 -8.17 -19.05
C ILE A 37 -13.78 -8.81 -19.97
N ASN A 38 -15.05 -8.57 -19.63
CA ASN A 38 -16.20 -8.97 -20.44
C ASN A 38 -17.25 -7.85 -20.49
N LYS A 39 -18.36 -8.07 -21.21
CA LYS A 39 -19.44 -7.07 -21.39
C LYS A 39 -20.09 -6.63 -20.06
N LYS A 40 -19.99 -7.43 -19.00
CA LYS A 40 -20.55 -7.15 -17.66
C LYS A 40 -19.55 -6.42 -16.75
N THR A 41 -18.27 -6.28 -17.14
CA THR A 41 -17.26 -5.60 -16.33
C THR A 41 -17.58 -4.12 -16.22
N LYS A 42 -17.72 -3.61 -14.98
CA LYS A 42 -18.10 -2.22 -14.68
C LYS A 42 -16.98 -1.40 -14.08
N LEU A 43 -16.04 -2.05 -13.37
CA LEU A 43 -14.98 -1.38 -12.61
C LEU A 43 -13.68 -2.17 -12.69
N ILE A 44 -12.58 -1.47 -12.90
CA ILE A 44 -11.22 -1.96 -12.64
C ILE A 44 -10.73 -1.27 -11.38
N PHE A 45 -10.48 -2.07 -10.33
CA PHE A 45 -9.94 -1.60 -9.07
C PHE A 45 -8.44 -1.92 -9.00
N VAL A 46 -7.64 -0.94 -8.64
CA VAL A 46 -6.17 -1.04 -8.54
C VAL A 46 -5.74 -0.64 -7.13
N GLU A 47 -4.79 -1.35 -6.55
CA GLU A 47 -4.00 -0.87 -5.42
C GLU A 47 -2.54 -0.76 -5.87
N ASN A 48 -1.94 0.42 -5.71
CA ASN A 48 -0.60 0.66 -6.25
C ASN A 48 0.22 1.57 -5.32
N PRO A 49 1.37 1.06 -4.79
CA PRO A 49 1.84 -0.31 -4.91
C PRO A 49 0.90 -1.30 -4.23
N GLY A 50 0.97 -2.57 -4.65
CA GLY A 50 0.13 -3.62 -4.11
C GLY A 50 0.38 -3.90 -2.63
N SER A 51 -0.70 -4.18 -1.88
CA SER A 51 -0.63 -4.49 -0.45
C SER A 51 0.26 -5.71 -0.17
N ASN A 52 1.23 -5.57 0.70
CA ASN A 52 2.23 -6.56 1.11
C ASN A 52 3.18 -7.04 0.00
N SER A 53 2.80 -7.00 -1.27
CA SER A 53 3.67 -7.34 -2.40
C SER A 53 4.55 -6.17 -2.85
N PHE A 54 4.08 -4.94 -2.61
CA PHE A 54 4.74 -3.70 -3.04
C PHE A 54 5.04 -3.63 -4.54
N ASP A 55 4.22 -4.29 -5.35
CA ASP A 55 4.35 -4.28 -6.80
C ASP A 55 3.77 -3.01 -7.39
N PHE A 56 4.55 -2.36 -8.26
CA PHE A 56 4.11 -1.19 -9.00
C PHE A 56 3.62 -1.61 -10.39
N GLN A 57 2.39 -1.22 -10.74
CA GLN A 57 1.75 -1.56 -12.00
C GLN A 57 1.91 -0.42 -13.02
N ASP A 58 1.81 -0.74 -14.32
CA ASP A 58 1.74 0.30 -15.37
C ASP A 58 0.35 0.92 -15.43
N LEU A 59 0.16 1.97 -14.62
CA LEU A 59 -1.13 2.67 -14.49
C LEU A 59 -1.63 3.23 -15.81
N GLY A 60 -0.74 3.72 -16.68
CA GLY A 60 -1.10 4.25 -17.99
C GLY A 60 -1.65 3.18 -18.93
N LYS A 61 -1.07 1.97 -18.92
CA LYS A 61 -1.61 0.84 -19.68
C LYS A 61 -2.97 0.40 -19.16
N ILE A 62 -3.15 0.31 -17.83
CA ILE A 62 -4.45 -0.03 -17.21
C ILE A 62 -5.52 0.99 -17.63
N LEU A 63 -5.22 2.29 -17.56
CA LEU A 63 -6.13 3.35 -17.99
C LEU A 63 -6.47 3.27 -19.48
N SER A 64 -5.49 2.94 -20.33
CA SER A 64 -5.71 2.74 -21.76
C SER A 64 -6.68 1.57 -22.04
N ILE A 65 -6.50 0.44 -21.35
CA ILE A 65 -7.40 -0.73 -21.44
C ILE A 65 -8.81 -0.34 -21.00
N ALA A 66 -8.94 0.31 -19.84
CA ALA A 66 -10.22 0.75 -19.30
C ALA A 66 -10.96 1.71 -20.24
N LYS A 67 -10.24 2.71 -20.79
CA LYS A 67 -10.79 3.69 -21.73
C LYS A 67 -11.32 3.03 -23.00
N LYS A 68 -10.57 2.12 -23.62
CA LYS A 68 -10.99 1.37 -24.82
C LYS A 68 -12.27 0.57 -24.59
N ARG A 69 -12.47 0.07 -23.39
CA ARG A 69 -13.61 -0.75 -22.99
C ARG A 69 -14.74 0.03 -22.30
N LYS A 70 -14.58 1.36 -22.12
CA LYS A 70 -15.52 2.25 -21.42
C LYS A 70 -15.83 1.78 -19.97
N ILE A 71 -14.83 1.23 -19.28
CA ILE A 71 -14.92 0.71 -17.92
C ILE A 71 -14.42 1.78 -16.94
N LEU A 72 -15.11 1.96 -15.80
CA LEU A 72 -14.69 2.85 -14.73
C LEU A 72 -13.44 2.33 -14.04
N THR A 73 -12.67 3.26 -13.49
CA THR A 73 -11.42 2.95 -12.78
C THR A 73 -11.40 3.53 -11.38
N ALA A 74 -10.97 2.72 -10.41
CA ALA A 74 -10.70 3.16 -9.04
C ALA A 74 -9.30 2.73 -8.63
N ILE A 75 -8.64 3.56 -7.84
CA ILE A 75 -7.34 3.25 -7.27
C ILE A 75 -7.32 3.51 -5.77
N ASP A 76 -6.84 2.53 -5.01
CA ASP A 76 -6.37 2.79 -3.65
C ASP A 76 -4.99 3.44 -3.72
N ASN A 77 -4.94 4.69 -3.32
CA ASN A 77 -3.75 5.54 -3.32
C ASN A 77 -3.26 5.85 -1.90
N THR A 78 -3.60 5.00 -0.94
CA THR A 78 -3.25 5.23 0.46
C THR A 78 -1.74 5.34 0.68
N TRP A 79 -0.94 4.50 0.00
CA TRP A 79 0.51 4.53 0.10
C TRP A 79 1.13 5.82 -0.46
N GLY A 80 0.67 6.26 -1.64
CA GLY A 80 1.21 7.43 -2.33
C GLY A 80 0.63 8.74 -1.83
N THR A 81 -0.60 8.75 -1.39
CA THR A 81 -1.44 9.93 -1.20
C THR A 81 -1.45 10.85 -2.43
N PRO A 82 -2.28 11.90 -2.49
CA PRO A 82 -2.21 12.89 -3.57
C PRO A 82 -0.89 13.69 -3.59
N TYR A 83 -0.10 13.59 -2.53
CA TYR A 83 1.21 14.24 -2.46
C TYR A 83 2.20 13.62 -3.46
N PHE A 84 2.29 12.28 -3.51
CA PHE A 84 3.21 11.57 -4.41
C PHE A 84 2.58 11.06 -5.69
N LEU A 85 1.27 10.77 -5.71
CA LEU A 85 0.55 10.34 -6.91
C LEU A 85 -0.78 11.07 -7.02
N LYS A 86 -1.11 11.61 -8.18
CA LYS A 86 -2.36 12.35 -8.46
C LYS A 86 -3.25 11.56 -9.42
N PRO A 87 -4.00 10.52 -8.94
CA PRO A 87 -4.70 9.59 -9.82
C PRO A 87 -5.75 10.24 -10.71
N ILE A 88 -6.53 11.20 -10.20
CA ILE A 88 -7.56 11.90 -10.99
C ILE A 88 -6.93 12.68 -12.15
N LYS A 89 -5.77 13.34 -11.91
CA LYS A 89 -5.02 14.01 -12.99
C LYS A 89 -4.44 13.01 -13.99
N LEU A 90 -4.10 11.81 -13.55
CA LEU A 90 -3.60 10.74 -14.40
C LEU A 90 -4.70 10.11 -15.27
N GLY A 91 -5.99 10.26 -14.87
CA GLY A 91 -7.15 9.80 -15.64
C GLY A 91 -8.01 8.73 -14.95
N PHE A 92 -7.75 8.41 -13.69
CA PHE A 92 -8.66 7.56 -12.89
C PHE A 92 -9.99 8.28 -12.62
N ASP A 93 -11.07 7.51 -12.56
CA ASP A 93 -12.38 8.07 -12.22
C ASP A 93 -12.52 8.28 -10.71
N MET A 94 -11.88 7.43 -9.91
CA MET A 94 -11.97 7.42 -8.44
C MET A 94 -10.59 7.19 -7.81
N SER A 95 -10.29 7.91 -6.74
CA SER A 95 -9.10 7.74 -5.91
C SER A 95 -9.50 7.60 -4.44
N ILE A 96 -9.14 6.48 -3.85
CA ILE A 96 -9.44 6.12 -2.47
C ILE A 96 -8.18 6.30 -1.64
N VAL A 97 -8.32 6.87 -0.45
CA VAL A 97 -7.26 6.97 0.54
C VAL A 97 -7.82 6.59 1.91
N SER A 98 -7.22 5.62 2.58
CA SER A 98 -7.47 5.39 4.00
C SER A 98 -6.92 6.58 4.79
N ALA A 99 -7.83 7.45 5.26
CA ALA A 99 -7.46 8.64 6.03
C ALA A 99 -6.85 8.28 7.40
N THR A 100 -7.13 7.08 7.88
CA THR A 100 -6.49 6.42 9.05
C THR A 100 -4.95 6.44 8.98
N LYS A 101 -4.37 6.50 7.77
CA LYS A 101 -2.92 6.42 7.53
C LYS A 101 -2.31 7.83 7.52
N TYR A 102 -1.62 8.19 6.48
CA TYR A 102 -0.88 9.47 6.39
C TYR A 102 -1.76 10.73 6.48
N TYR A 103 -3.06 10.67 6.15
CA TYR A 103 -3.91 11.85 6.26
C TYR A 103 -4.04 12.30 7.71
N SER A 104 -4.42 11.40 8.64
CA SER A 104 -4.38 11.71 10.07
C SER A 104 -2.95 11.79 10.58
N GLY A 105 -2.14 10.76 10.29
CA GLY A 105 -0.71 10.68 10.60
C GLY A 105 -0.36 10.57 12.09
N HIS A 106 -1.34 10.31 12.96
CA HIS A 106 -1.18 10.32 14.42
C HIS A 106 -1.69 9.04 15.11
N SER A 107 -2.11 8.03 14.35
CA SER A 107 -2.56 6.71 14.83
C SER A 107 -3.75 6.76 15.81
N ASP A 108 -4.58 7.80 15.73
CA ASP A 108 -5.63 8.15 16.67
C ASP A 108 -7.04 8.18 16.05
N VAL A 109 -7.19 7.94 14.76
CA VAL A 109 -8.47 8.04 14.05
C VAL A 109 -8.60 7.01 12.94
N MET A 110 -9.82 6.58 12.67
CA MET A 110 -10.16 5.73 11.53
C MET A 110 -11.08 6.48 10.56
N GLY A 111 -10.72 6.47 9.28
CA GLY A 111 -11.55 7.12 8.27
C GLY A 111 -11.10 6.81 6.85
N GLY A 112 -11.93 7.21 5.89
CA GLY A 112 -11.66 7.07 4.47
C GLY A 112 -11.95 8.36 3.71
N SER A 113 -11.29 8.53 2.58
CA SER A 113 -11.53 9.62 1.65
C SER A 113 -11.68 9.07 0.23
N LEU A 114 -12.68 9.56 -0.48
CA LEU A 114 -12.94 9.22 -1.88
C LEU A 114 -12.98 10.50 -2.71
N ALA A 115 -11.95 10.69 -3.54
CA ALA A 115 -11.92 11.74 -4.54
C ALA A 115 -12.39 11.16 -5.89
N VAL A 116 -13.20 11.91 -6.62
CA VAL A 116 -13.77 11.45 -7.90
C VAL A 116 -13.69 12.56 -8.98
N ASN A 117 -13.65 12.12 -10.23
CA ASN A 117 -13.76 13.05 -11.34
C ASN A 117 -15.22 13.51 -11.57
N LYS A 118 -15.42 14.54 -12.41
CA LYS A 118 -16.75 15.10 -12.71
C LYS A 118 -17.72 14.06 -13.29
N LYS A 119 -17.22 13.08 -14.06
CA LYS A 119 -18.03 12.07 -14.75
C LYS A 119 -18.85 11.19 -13.79
N VAL A 120 -18.27 10.83 -12.65
CA VAL A 120 -18.91 9.94 -11.67
C VAL A 120 -19.43 10.66 -10.43
N PHE A 121 -19.14 11.96 -10.29
CA PHE A 121 -19.43 12.75 -9.09
C PHE A 121 -20.89 12.64 -8.64
N GLN A 122 -21.85 12.85 -9.54
CA GLN A 122 -23.28 12.84 -9.16
C GLN A 122 -23.75 11.46 -8.67
N LYS A 123 -23.26 10.39 -9.30
CA LYS A 123 -23.58 9.01 -8.87
C LYS A 123 -23.02 8.69 -7.50
N VAL A 124 -21.75 9.06 -7.26
CA VAL A 124 -21.09 8.83 -5.97
C VAL A 124 -21.74 9.67 -4.86
N LYS A 125 -22.07 10.95 -5.15
CA LYS A 125 -22.77 11.83 -4.20
C LYS A 125 -24.16 11.29 -3.83
N ALA A 126 -24.90 10.73 -4.80
CA ALA A 126 -26.19 10.11 -4.54
C ALA A 126 -26.04 8.85 -3.65
N ALA A 127 -25.11 7.97 -3.98
CA ALA A 127 -24.83 6.78 -3.19
C ALA A 127 -24.40 7.11 -1.75
N ASP A 128 -23.52 8.10 -1.58
CA ASP A 128 -23.08 8.61 -0.29
C ASP A 128 -24.26 9.12 0.56
N ARG A 129 -25.18 9.88 -0.05
CA ARG A 129 -26.37 10.38 0.65
C ARG A 129 -27.31 9.25 1.12
N ILE A 130 -27.53 8.25 0.24
CA ILE A 130 -28.46 7.14 0.52
C ILE A 130 -27.87 6.19 1.56
N SER A 131 -26.57 5.91 1.50
CA SER A 131 -25.93 4.96 2.41
C SER A 131 -25.86 5.46 3.86
N GLY A 132 -25.91 6.77 4.07
CA GLY A 132 -25.76 7.35 5.40
C GLY A 132 -24.39 7.17 6.04
N LEU A 133 -23.41 6.61 5.28
CA LEU A 133 -22.06 6.41 5.77
C LEU A 133 -21.36 7.77 5.92
N ARG A 134 -21.23 8.23 7.16
CA ARG A 134 -20.60 9.50 7.50
C ARG A 134 -19.47 9.29 8.47
N LEU A 135 -18.42 10.08 8.25
CA LEU A 135 -17.36 10.23 9.23
C LEU A 135 -17.88 11.08 10.40
N GLY A 136 -17.56 10.70 11.64
CA GLY A 136 -17.85 11.51 12.81
C GLY A 136 -17.19 12.88 12.76
N PRO A 137 -17.77 13.92 13.36
CA PRO A 137 -17.22 15.27 13.32
C PRO A 137 -15.82 15.36 13.95
N ASP A 138 -15.58 14.64 15.05
CA ASP A 138 -14.29 14.62 15.73
C ASP A 138 -13.22 13.93 14.87
N ASP A 139 -13.55 12.79 14.24
CA ASP A 139 -12.68 12.12 13.32
C ASP A 139 -12.35 13.00 12.08
N ALA A 140 -13.36 13.70 11.56
CA ALA A 140 -13.19 14.63 10.44
C ALA A 140 -12.27 15.80 10.82
N TYR A 141 -12.39 16.31 12.05
CA TYR A 141 -11.53 17.35 12.60
C TYR A 141 -10.07 16.87 12.70
N LEU A 142 -9.84 15.71 13.32
CA LEU A 142 -8.49 15.13 13.48
C LEU A 142 -7.82 14.86 12.13
N ILE A 143 -8.55 14.30 11.17
CA ILE A 143 -8.05 14.10 9.81
C ILE A 143 -7.70 15.43 9.14
N THR A 144 -8.56 16.45 9.25
CA THR A 144 -8.33 17.78 8.70
C THR A 144 -7.10 18.44 9.32
N ARG A 145 -6.92 18.29 10.64
CA ARG A 145 -5.73 18.73 11.36
C ARG A 145 -4.47 18.03 10.83
N GLY A 146 -4.52 16.70 10.66
CA GLY A 146 -3.40 15.93 10.11
C GLY A 146 -3.02 16.35 8.69
N LEU A 147 -3.99 16.68 7.84
CA LEU A 147 -3.75 17.13 6.46
C LEU A 147 -2.91 18.41 6.39
N ARG A 148 -2.95 19.27 7.40
CA ARG A 148 -2.20 20.54 7.43
C ARG A 148 -0.67 20.33 7.50
N THR A 149 -0.24 19.16 7.94
CA THR A 149 1.20 18.77 8.06
C THR A 149 1.56 17.57 7.18
N LEU A 150 0.69 17.21 6.23
CA LEU A 150 0.86 16.01 5.43
C LEU A 150 2.17 16.02 4.63
N ASP A 151 2.48 17.13 3.99
CA ASP A 151 3.66 17.30 3.14
C ASP A 151 4.96 17.16 3.93
N VAL A 152 5.11 17.91 5.03
CA VAL A 152 6.33 17.86 5.87
C VAL A 152 6.52 16.48 6.50
N ARG A 153 5.43 15.80 6.91
CA ARG A 153 5.52 14.44 7.44
C ARG A 153 5.91 13.42 6.36
N LEU A 154 5.30 13.50 5.17
CA LEU A 154 5.65 12.60 4.06
C LEU A 154 7.07 12.81 3.56
N ASP A 155 7.57 14.04 3.55
CA ASP A 155 8.96 14.32 3.21
C ASP A 155 9.91 13.71 4.24
N ARG A 156 9.61 13.84 5.53
CA ARG A 156 10.39 13.19 6.59
C ARG A 156 10.35 11.65 6.48
N HIS A 157 9.17 11.07 6.28
CA HIS A 157 9.03 9.62 6.03
C HIS A 157 9.87 9.17 4.84
N ARG A 158 9.82 9.90 3.72
CA ARG A 158 10.58 9.61 2.51
C ARG A 158 12.09 9.60 2.76
N GLU A 159 12.60 10.63 3.44
CA GLU A 159 14.03 10.76 3.76
C GLU A 159 14.50 9.66 4.70
N ASN A 160 13.74 9.38 5.75
CA ASN A 160 14.05 8.32 6.70
C ASN A 160 14.02 6.94 6.01
N ALA A 161 12.96 6.65 5.26
CA ALA A 161 12.81 5.39 4.53
C ALA A 161 13.93 5.17 3.50
N LYS A 162 14.39 6.25 2.83
CA LYS A 162 15.53 6.17 1.92
C LYS A 162 16.79 5.74 2.64
N LYS A 163 17.14 6.37 3.77
CA LYS A 163 18.34 6.04 4.57
C LYS A 163 18.26 4.59 5.09
N VAL A 164 17.13 4.17 5.63
CA VAL A 164 16.91 2.79 6.08
C VAL A 164 17.02 1.80 4.93
N ALA A 165 16.43 2.08 3.76
CA ALA A 165 16.54 1.24 2.58
C ALA A 165 18.00 1.11 2.09
N GLU A 166 18.75 2.20 2.08
CA GLU A 166 20.19 2.22 1.75
C GLU A 166 20.99 1.34 2.71
N PHE A 167 20.71 1.40 4.01
CA PHE A 167 21.33 0.54 5.00
C PHE A 167 20.99 -0.94 4.78
N LEU A 168 19.71 -1.27 4.66
CA LEU A 168 19.22 -2.65 4.50
C LEU A 168 19.66 -3.29 3.17
N SER A 169 19.87 -2.51 2.13
CA SER A 169 20.32 -3.00 0.81
C SER A 169 21.72 -3.64 0.84
N LYS A 170 22.51 -3.41 1.89
CA LYS A 170 23.84 -4.01 2.09
C LYS A 170 23.77 -5.47 2.50
N TYR A 171 22.61 -5.97 2.94
CA TYR A 171 22.45 -7.34 3.42
C TYR A 171 21.98 -8.26 2.29
N LYS A 172 22.80 -9.25 1.94
CA LYS A 172 22.56 -10.16 0.80
C LYS A 172 21.32 -11.06 0.99
N ASN A 173 20.96 -11.36 2.23
CA ASN A 173 19.79 -12.18 2.58
C ASN A 173 18.50 -11.37 2.69
N ILE A 174 18.54 -10.04 2.42
CA ILE A 174 17.37 -9.15 2.42
C ILE A 174 17.12 -8.62 1.02
N LYS A 175 15.91 -8.87 0.51
CA LYS A 175 15.42 -8.25 -0.72
C LYS A 175 14.39 -7.19 -0.36
N LEU A 176 14.71 -5.92 -0.66
CA LEU A 176 13.82 -4.79 -0.44
C LEU A 176 12.65 -4.81 -1.44
N LEU A 177 11.44 -4.71 -0.92
CA LEU A 177 10.21 -4.42 -1.67
C LEU A 177 9.88 -2.93 -1.50
N TYR A 178 10.68 -2.11 -2.13
CA TYR A 178 10.62 -0.64 -2.09
C TYR A 178 11.25 -0.11 -3.39
N PRO A 179 10.84 1.05 -3.91
CA PRO A 179 11.37 1.56 -5.19
C PRO A 179 12.79 2.14 -5.04
N TYR A 180 13.71 1.31 -4.54
CA TYR A 180 15.10 1.68 -4.29
C TYR A 180 16.05 1.20 -5.39
N LYS A 181 15.87 -0.04 -5.88
CA LYS A 181 16.78 -0.66 -6.86
C LYS A 181 16.57 -0.04 -8.24
N LYS A 182 17.50 0.82 -8.67
CA LYS A 182 17.55 1.37 -10.02
C LYS A 182 17.49 0.22 -11.07
N ASN A 183 16.84 0.49 -12.21
CA ASN A 183 16.66 -0.46 -13.31
C ASN A 183 15.71 -1.66 -13.05
N SER A 184 15.13 -1.82 -11.86
CA SER A 184 14.05 -2.79 -11.65
C SER A 184 12.75 -2.31 -12.32
N TYR A 185 11.85 -3.27 -12.64
CA TYR A 185 10.52 -2.93 -13.17
C TYR A 185 9.76 -2.01 -12.21
N ASN A 186 9.74 -2.36 -10.92
CA ASN A 186 9.06 -1.56 -9.89
C ASN A 186 9.63 -0.14 -9.80
N PHE A 187 10.95 0.02 -9.87
CA PHE A 187 11.56 1.36 -9.87
C PHE A 187 11.15 2.17 -11.10
N ARG A 188 11.13 1.56 -12.31
CA ARG A 188 10.70 2.27 -13.53
C ARG A 188 9.24 2.71 -13.44
N MET A 189 8.34 1.86 -12.94
CA MET A 189 6.92 2.20 -12.79
C MET A 189 6.71 3.27 -11.71
N TRP A 190 7.40 3.15 -10.57
CA TRP A 190 7.40 4.18 -9.56
C TRP A 190 7.89 5.54 -10.11
N LYS A 191 9.07 5.57 -10.74
CA LYS A 191 9.63 6.82 -11.28
C LYS A 191 8.74 7.45 -12.36
N LYS A 192 7.97 6.64 -13.09
CA LYS A 192 7.06 7.12 -14.15
C LYS A 192 5.85 7.87 -13.59
N TYR A 193 5.33 7.45 -12.44
CA TYR A 193 4.04 7.92 -11.95
C TYR A 193 4.11 8.68 -10.63
N TYR A 194 5.13 8.48 -9.83
CA TYR A 194 5.24 9.04 -8.49
C TYR A 194 6.33 10.11 -8.40
N SER A 195 6.06 11.16 -7.62
CA SER A 195 7.06 12.19 -7.28
C SER A 195 7.92 11.83 -6.06
N GLY A 196 7.55 10.80 -5.31
CA GLY A 196 8.25 10.34 -4.11
C GLY A 196 7.78 8.98 -3.65
N ALA A 197 8.26 8.55 -2.48
CA ALA A 197 7.93 7.28 -1.87
C ALA A 197 7.63 7.49 -0.38
N SER A 198 6.67 6.74 0.17
CA SER A 198 6.27 6.86 1.57
C SER A 198 7.14 6.02 2.51
N GLY A 199 6.83 6.02 3.80
CA GLY A 199 7.58 5.29 4.83
C GLY A 199 7.36 3.79 4.85
N LEU A 200 6.38 3.25 4.11
CA LEU A 200 6.02 1.84 4.17
C LEU A 200 6.78 1.02 3.13
N MET A 201 7.46 -0.04 3.58
CA MET A 201 8.22 -0.96 2.75
C MET A 201 8.07 -2.42 3.19
N GLY A 202 8.38 -3.35 2.30
CA GLY A 202 8.48 -4.77 2.61
C GLY A 202 9.92 -5.27 2.52
N LEU A 203 10.24 -6.28 3.32
CA LEU A 203 11.49 -7.02 3.29
C LEU A 203 11.17 -8.48 3.02
N LYS A 204 11.67 -9.06 1.93
CA LYS A 204 11.78 -10.50 1.80
C LYS A 204 13.12 -10.91 2.42
N ILE A 205 13.05 -11.64 3.52
CA ILE A 205 14.23 -12.08 4.28
C ILE A 205 14.40 -13.57 4.06
N LYS A 206 15.55 -13.96 3.52
CA LYS A 206 15.92 -15.37 3.38
C LYS A 206 16.49 -15.87 4.70
N CYS A 207 15.76 -16.76 5.37
CA CYS A 207 16.12 -17.33 6.66
C CYS A 207 15.43 -18.68 6.85
N LYS A 208 16.19 -19.76 7.16
CA LYS A 208 15.62 -21.10 7.34
C LYS A 208 14.74 -21.23 8.59
N ASN A 209 15.05 -20.46 9.62
CA ASN A 209 14.38 -20.59 10.92
C ASN A 209 13.45 -19.41 11.19
N ILE A 210 12.14 -19.68 11.18
CA ILE A 210 11.11 -18.68 11.48
C ILE A 210 11.29 -18.02 12.86
N ASN A 211 11.82 -18.74 13.85
CA ASN A 211 12.07 -18.17 15.18
C ASN A 211 13.16 -17.09 15.15
N SER A 212 14.09 -17.17 14.20
CA SER A 212 15.06 -16.09 13.98
C SER A 212 14.38 -14.81 13.47
N ILE A 213 13.38 -14.94 12.60
CA ILE A 213 12.57 -13.78 12.15
C ILE A 213 11.75 -13.19 13.31
N ARG A 214 11.13 -14.06 14.13
CA ARG A 214 10.40 -13.62 15.32
C ARG A 214 11.32 -12.90 16.31
N LYS A 215 12.51 -13.46 16.58
CA LYS A 215 13.52 -12.79 17.42
C LYS A 215 13.98 -11.47 16.84
N PHE A 216 14.20 -11.40 15.52
CA PHE A 216 14.53 -10.15 14.85
C PHE A 216 13.47 -9.08 15.11
N VAL A 217 12.19 -9.35 14.82
CA VAL A 217 11.10 -8.39 15.02
C VAL A 217 10.92 -8.05 16.50
N ASN A 218 10.92 -9.03 17.38
CA ASN A 218 10.68 -8.81 18.83
C ASN A 218 11.84 -8.14 19.55
N SER A 219 13.04 -8.09 18.98
CA SER A 219 14.20 -7.42 19.58
C SER A 219 14.31 -5.94 19.22
N LEU A 220 13.48 -5.45 18.29
CA LEU A 220 13.39 -4.04 17.94
C LEU A 220 12.84 -3.24 19.13
N LYS A 221 13.45 -2.11 19.42
CA LYS A 221 13.10 -1.26 20.55
C LYS A 221 12.32 -0.01 20.13
N LEU A 222 12.65 0.54 18.95
CA LEU A 222 12.02 1.72 18.40
C LEU A 222 10.87 1.39 17.45
N PHE A 223 10.87 0.19 16.89
CA PHE A 223 9.78 -0.27 16.04
C PHE A 223 8.73 -0.98 16.88
N GLY A 224 7.56 -0.39 17.01
CA GLY A 224 6.39 -1.06 17.61
C GLY A 224 5.90 -2.24 16.77
N TYR A 225 5.21 -3.18 17.41
CA TYR A 225 4.53 -4.25 16.70
C TYR A 225 3.09 -3.83 16.38
N GLY A 226 2.73 -3.70 15.13
CA GLY A 226 1.39 -3.22 14.75
C GLY A 226 1.00 -3.46 13.30
N TYR A 227 -0.30 -3.71 13.11
CA TYR A 227 -0.88 -3.94 11.77
C TYR A 227 -1.12 -2.65 10.98
N SER A 228 -1.30 -1.52 11.63
CA SER A 228 -1.48 -0.24 10.95
C SER A 228 -0.14 0.31 10.45
N TRP A 229 -0.15 1.54 9.96
CA TRP A 229 1.01 2.28 9.47
C TRP A 229 0.58 3.70 9.10
N GLY A 230 1.53 4.58 8.82
CA GLY A 230 1.25 5.94 8.37
C GLY A 230 1.11 6.96 9.51
N GLY A 231 1.32 6.52 10.75
CA GLY A 231 1.47 7.38 11.91
C GLY A 231 2.90 7.92 12.05
N PHE A 232 3.18 8.55 13.18
CA PHE A 232 4.48 9.15 13.50
C PHE A 232 5.52 8.11 13.91
N GLU A 233 5.08 6.99 14.46
CA GLU A 233 5.90 5.90 14.99
C GLU A 233 6.35 4.92 13.91
N SER A 234 7.53 4.35 14.08
CA SER A 234 8.02 3.22 13.27
C SER A 234 7.39 1.91 13.75
N LEU A 235 6.99 1.05 12.79
CA LEU A 235 6.36 -0.24 13.07
C LEU A 235 7.04 -1.36 12.28
N ALA A 236 7.10 -2.55 12.87
CA ALA A 236 7.56 -3.77 12.23
C ALA A 236 6.53 -4.89 12.40
N LEU A 237 6.26 -5.63 11.33
CA LEU A 237 5.31 -6.74 11.36
C LEU A 237 5.82 -7.90 10.50
N HIS A 238 5.97 -9.07 11.11
CA HIS A 238 6.15 -10.31 10.36
C HIS A 238 4.80 -10.74 9.78
N GLN A 239 4.73 -10.81 8.46
CA GLN A 239 3.55 -11.25 7.73
C GLN A 239 3.53 -12.77 7.67
N GLU A 240 2.71 -13.42 8.49
CA GLU A 240 2.61 -14.87 8.48
C GLU A 240 1.94 -15.39 7.19
N TYR A 241 2.23 -16.64 6.84
CA TYR A 241 1.73 -17.29 5.62
C TYR A 241 0.19 -17.27 5.48
N ARG A 242 -0.55 -17.29 6.59
CA ARG A 242 -2.02 -17.21 6.56
C ARG A 242 -2.55 -15.96 5.86
N GLU A 243 -1.81 -14.85 5.94
CA GLU A 243 -2.19 -13.59 5.28
C GLU A 243 -1.63 -13.48 3.86
N THR A 244 -0.49 -14.12 3.60
CA THR A 244 0.21 -14.05 2.31
C THR A 244 -0.13 -15.21 1.38
N GLY A 245 -0.45 -16.40 1.91
CA GLY A 245 -0.68 -17.63 1.14
C GLY A 245 -1.92 -17.61 0.23
N LYS A 246 -2.85 -16.69 0.47
CA LYS A 246 -4.01 -16.46 -0.41
C LYS A 246 -3.68 -15.54 -1.59
N ARG A 247 -2.47 -14.96 -1.63
CA ARG A 247 -2.05 -14.05 -2.69
C ARG A 247 -1.32 -14.81 -3.78
N GLN A 248 -2.00 -15.05 -4.86
CA GLN A 248 -1.53 -15.88 -5.98
C GLN A 248 -0.21 -15.41 -6.59
N TYR A 249 0.14 -14.13 -6.44
CA TYR A 249 1.30 -13.52 -7.10
C TYR A 249 2.38 -13.05 -6.12
N LEU A 250 2.20 -13.25 -4.83
CA LEU A 250 3.26 -13.04 -3.84
C LEU A 250 4.07 -14.35 -3.71
N ASN A 251 5.07 -14.52 -4.57
CA ASN A 251 5.94 -15.68 -4.53
C ASN A 251 6.94 -15.56 -3.37
N LEU A 252 6.73 -16.33 -2.32
CA LEU A 252 7.71 -16.57 -1.25
C LEU A 252 8.19 -18.02 -1.36
N SER A 253 9.50 -18.23 -1.42
CA SER A 253 10.07 -19.58 -1.25
C SER A 253 9.92 -20.03 0.20
N LYS A 254 10.10 -21.35 0.46
CA LYS A 254 9.94 -21.95 1.80
C LYS A 254 10.80 -21.26 2.87
N ASP A 255 11.98 -20.75 2.47
CA ASP A 255 12.93 -20.10 3.38
C ASP A 255 12.86 -18.57 3.30
N GLU A 256 11.85 -18.00 2.66
CA GLU A 256 11.65 -16.56 2.59
C GLU A 256 10.48 -16.13 3.49
N HIS A 257 10.73 -15.07 4.25
CA HIS A 257 9.75 -14.47 5.15
C HIS A 257 9.52 -13.01 4.75
N LEU A 258 8.27 -12.58 4.83
CA LEU A 258 7.91 -11.19 4.57
C LEU A 258 7.82 -10.43 5.90
N VAL A 259 8.66 -9.42 6.06
CA VAL A 259 8.56 -8.45 7.14
C VAL A 259 8.18 -7.11 6.53
N ARG A 260 7.16 -6.47 7.06
CA ARG A 260 6.74 -5.13 6.68
C ARG A 260 7.29 -4.14 7.70
N LEU A 261 7.94 -3.09 7.21
CA LEU A 261 8.37 -1.95 8.01
C LEU A 261 7.58 -0.72 7.61
N HIS A 262 7.10 0.01 8.59
CA HIS A 262 6.74 1.42 8.46
C HIS A 262 7.85 2.24 9.12
N ILE A 263 8.42 3.15 8.39
CA ILE A 263 9.47 4.04 8.88
C ILE A 263 8.82 5.36 9.28
N GLY A 264 8.86 5.66 10.57
CA GLY A 264 8.25 6.82 11.18
C GLY A 264 9.09 8.11 11.08
N LEU A 265 8.83 9.01 11.99
CA LEU A 265 9.42 10.36 12.01
C LEU A 265 10.65 10.46 12.92
N GLU A 266 11.02 9.40 13.61
CA GLU A 266 12.18 9.31 14.53
C GLU A 266 13.50 9.63 13.80
N ASP A 267 14.58 9.77 14.55
CA ASP A 267 15.90 9.93 13.93
C ASP A 267 16.30 8.67 13.15
N PRO A 268 16.62 8.77 11.85
CA PRO A 268 16.93 7.62 11.02
C PRO A 268 18.20 6.88 11.45
N ASN A 269 19.15 7.52 12.15
CA ASN A 269 20.36 6.86 12.64
C ASN A 269 20.01 5.94 13.82
N ASP A 270 19.08 6.35 14.69
CA ASP A 270 18.58 5.53 15.79
C ASP A 270 17.81 4.33 15.26
N LEU A 271 16.95 4.53 14.26
CA LEU A 271 16.24 3.43 13.57
C LEU A 271 17.21 2.44 12.94
N ILE A 272 18.26 2.93 12.29
CA ILE A 272 19.31 2.10 11.68
C ILE A 272 20.10 1.33 12.74
N LEU A 273 20.42 1.97 13.87
CA LEU A 273 21.11 1.31 14.98
C LEU A 273 20.26 0.19 15.59
N ASP A 274 18.97 0.43 15.79
CA ASP A 274 18.02 -0.58 16.28
C ASP A 274 17.91 -1.76 15.32
N LEU A 275 17.73 -1.50 14.02
CA LEU A 275 17.73 -2.55 12.98
C LEU A 275 19.06 -3.31 12.95
N LYS A 276 20.21 -2.63 13.03
CA LYS A 276 21.54 -3.26 13.05
C LYS A 276 21.68 -4.25 14.21
N ASN A 277 21.21 -3.87 15.39
CA ASN A 277 21.26 -4.70 16.59
C ASN A 277 20.33 -5.94 16.43
N ALA A 278 19.16 -5.77 15.83
CA ALA A 278 18.20 -6.84 15.62
C ALA A 278 18.63 -7.82 14.50
N LEU A 279 19.31 -7.34 13.44
CA LEU A 279 19.75 -8.15 12.30
C LEU A 279 20.71 -9.29 12.67
N ARG A 280 21.34 -9.25 13.84
CA ARG A 280 22.18 -10.38 14.34
C ARG A 280 21.44 -11.70 14.45
N PHE A 281 20.12 -11.68 14.59
CA PHE A 281 19.29 -12.89 14.71
C PHE A 281 18.96 -13.55 13.37
N ILE A 282 19.22 -12.89 12.25
CA ILE A 282 18.88 -13.42 10.89
C ILE A 282 20.13 -13.57 10.00
N LYS A 283 21.27 -13.89 10.62
CA LYS A 283 22.50 -14.21 9.89
C LYS A 283 22.39 -15.49 9.09
#